data_7e4d6ff388d4ae52c3ad1c53c92a1aac
#
_entry.id   7e4d6ff388d4ae52c3ad1c53c92a1aac
#
_cell.length_a   1.000
_cell.length_b   1.000
_cell.length_c   1.000
_cell.angle_alpha   90.00
_cell.angle_beta   90.00
_cell.angle_gamma   90.00
#
_symmetry.space_group_name_H-M   'P 1'
#
loop_
_entity.id
_entity.type
_entity.pdbx_description
1 polymer ?
#
loop_
_entity_poly.entity_id
_entity_poly.type
_entity_poly.pdbx_seq_one_letter_code
_entity_poly.pdbx_strand_id
1 'polypeptide(L)' 'MDIFYEMISDSSEKVRIEAPEMFRVIGKQKPEWVNPYLEKLEYISENDENSIVRIHCEGAIRITKRALKERE' A
#
# COMPACT_ATOMS: atom_id res chain seq x y z
N MET A 1 -3.29 6.54 10.52
CA MET A 1 -3.25 5.77 9.24
C MET A 1 -4.60 5.69 8.50
N ASP A 2 -5.68 6.01 9.16
CA ASP A 2 -7.01 5.91 8.53
C ASP A 2 -7.15 6.79 7.30
N ILE A 3 -6.53 7.96 7.29
CA ILE A 3 -6.57 8.86 6.14
C ILE A 3 -5.94 8.21 4.90
N PHE A 4 -4.87 7.43 5.07
CA PHE A 4 -4.23 6.73 3.95
C PHE A 4 -5.12 5.60 3.42
N TYR A 5 -5.80 4.92 4.31
CA TYR A 5 -6.76 3.88 3.92
C TYR A 5 -7.87 4.47 3.06
N GLU A 6 -8.38 5.63 3.46
CA GLU A 6 -9.41 6.32 2.68
C GLU A 6 -8.87 6.76 1.31
N MET A 7 -7.61 7.22 1.26
CA MET A 7 -6.99 7.65 0.01
C MET A 7 -6.88 6.51 -1.01
N ILE A 8 -6.51 5.31 -0.59
CA ILE A 8 -6.39 4.19 -1.52
C ILE A 8 -7.73 3.69 -2.03
N SER A 9 -8.82 4.12 -1.40
CA SER A 9 -10.18 3.79 -1.83
C SER A 9 -10.85 4.96 -2.56
N ASP A 10 -10.14 6.07 -2.76
CA ASP A 10 -10.68 7.25 -3.40
C ASP A 10 -10.97 7.01 -4.88
N SER A 11 -11.96 7.72 -5.43
CA SER A 11 -12.31 7.60 -6.83
C SER A 11 -11.32 8.29 -7.77
N SER A 12 -10.48 9.17 -7.25
CA SER A 12 -9.45 9.85 -8.03
C SER A 12 -8.26 8.94 -8.28
N GLU A 13 -7.90 8.70 -9.54
CA GLU A 13 -6.73 7.89 -9.89
C GLU A 13 -5.45 8.47 -9.31
N LYS A 14 -5.31 9.79 -9.32
CA LYS A 14 -4.13 10.44 -8.79
C LYS A 14 -3.93 10.14 -7.30
N VAL A 15 -5.02 10.23 -6.52
CA VAL A 15 -4.95 9.93 -5.09
C VAL A 15 -4.66 8.46 -4.86
N ARG A 16 -5.27 7.57 -5.65
CA ARG A 16 -5.03 6.13 -5.54
C ARG A 16 -3.59 5.74 -5.87
N ILE A 17 -2.92 6.52 -6.73
CA ILE A 17 -1.51 6.28 -7.05
C ILE A 17 -0.60 6.78 -5.95
N GLU A 18 -0.87 7.97 -5.41
CA GLU A 18 -0.03 8.59 -4.38
C GLU A 18 -0.09 7.86 -3.04
N ALA A 19 -1.25 7.36 -2.65
CA ALA A 19 -1.41 6.69 -1.37
C ALA A 19 -0.53 5.44 -1.24
N PRO A 20 -0.49 4.52 -2.22
CA PRO A 20 0.41 3.36 -2.14
C PRO A 20 1.88 3.74 -2.03
N GLU A 21 2.31 4.84 -2.64
CA GLU A 21 3.69 5.30 -2.49
C GLU A 21 4.00 5.70 -1.06
N MET A 22 3.05 6.34 -0.39
CA MET A 22 3.21 6.69 1.02
C MET A 22 3.31 5.42 1.88
N PHE A 23 2.48 4.42 1.60
CA PHE A 23 2.57 3.13 2.29
C PHE A 23 3.92 2.46 2.04
N ARG A 24 4.48 2.63 0.85
CA ARG A 24 5.78 2.06 0.52
C ARG A 24 6.89 2.65 1.38
N VAL A 25 6.88 3.98 1.55
CA VAL A 25 7.87 4.66 2.40
C VAL A 25 7.70 4.26 3.85
N ILE A 26 6.47 4.30 4.36
CA ILE A 26 6.17 3.95 5.75
C ILE A 26 6.47 2.47 6.00
N GLY A 27 6.12 1.60 5.04
CA GLY A 27 6.35 0.17 5.16
C GLY A 27 7.81 -0.20 5.30
N LYS A 28 8.71 0.59 4.72
CA LYS A 28 10.14 0.36 4.85
C LYS A 28 10.65 0.68 6.26
N GLN A 29 10.14 1.75 6.87
CA GLN A 29 10.61 2.23 8.17
C GLN A 29 9.76 1.73 9.34
N LYS A 30 8.47 1.67 9.14
CA LYS A 30 7.50 1.28 10.18
C LYS A 30 6.51 0.26 9.62
N PRO A 31 6.99 -0.94 9.26
CA PRO A 31 6.13 -1.94 8.61
C PRO A 31 4.94 -2.35 9.49
N GLU A 32 5.08 -2.30 10.80
CA GLU A 32 3.99 -2.61 11.73
C GLU A 32 2.79 -1.67 11.57
N TRP A 33 3.01 -0.46 11.04
CA TRP A 33 1.92 0.48 10.80
C TRP A 33 1.15 0.15 9.54
N VAL A 34 1.80 -0.49 8.57
CA VAL A 34 1.18 -0.86 7.29
C VAL A 34 0.56 -2.25 7.35
N ASN A 35 1.05 -3.10 8.24
CA ASN A 35 0.59 -4.48 8.34
C ASN A 35 -0.94 -4.64 8.37
N PRO A 36 -1.70 -3.82 9.15
CA PRO A 36 -3.16 -3.94 9.17
C PRO A 36 -3.83 -3.64 7.82
N TYR A 37 -3.13 -2.98 6.92
CA TYR A 37 -3.67 -2.58 5.62
C TYR A 37 -3.24 -3.48 4.47
N LEU A 38 -2.41 -4.49 4.73
CA LEU A 38 -1.88 -5.37 3.69
C LEU A 38 -2.98 -6.08 2.91
N GLU A 39 -4.00 -6.54 3.60
CA GLU A 39 -5.11 -7.24 2.96
C GLU A 39 -5.84 -6.33 1.97
N LYS A 40 -6.07 -5.08 2.37
CA LYS A 40 -6.70 -4.08 1.49
C LYS A 40 -5.81 -3.76 0.30
N LEU A 41 -4.50 -3.61 0.53
CA LEU A 41 -3.55 -3.35 -0.54
C LEU A 41 -3.50 -4.52 -1.53
N GLU A 42 -3.55 -5.75 -1.03
CA GLU A 42 -3.58 -6.94 -1.88
C GLU A 42 -4.83 -6.97 -2.77
N TYR A 43 -5.98 -6.62 -2.20
CA TYR A 43 -7.22 -6.55 -2.97
C TYR A 43 -7.10 -5.53 -4.10
N ILE A 44 -6.57 -4.34 -3.80
CA ILE A 44 -6.40 -3.28 -4.80
C ILE A 44 -5.39 -3.69 -5.86
N SER A 45 -4.30 -4.34 -5.47
CA SER A 45 -3.28 -4.79 -6.41
C SER A 45 -3.80 -5.80 -7.43
N GLU A 46 -4.87 -6.49 -7.09
CA GLU A 46 -5.48 -7.49 -7.97
C GLU A 46 -6.66 -6.94 -8.77
N ASN A 47 -7.37 -5.95 -8.24
CA ASN A 47 -8.67 -5.57 -8.77
C ASN A 47 -8.81 -4.13 -9.28
N ASP A 48 -7.87 -3.23 -9.00
CA ASP A 48 -7.99 -1.87 -9.46
C ASP A 48 -7.88 -1.79 -10.97
N GLU A 49 -8.67 -0.92 -11.59
CA GLU A 49 -8.70 -0.75 -13.04
C GLU A 49 -7.38 -0.20 -13.61
N ASN A 50 -6.69 0.62 -12.83
CA ASN A 50 -5.48 1.28 -13.27
C ASN A 50 -4.27 0.41 -12.95
N SER A 51 -3.49 0.06 -13.99
CA SER A 51 -2.32 -0.80 -13.83
C SER A 51 -1.23 -0.15 -12.97
N ILE A 52 -1.13 1.18 -13.00
CA ILE A 52 -0.14 1.90 -12.20
C ILE A 52 -0.48 1.77 -10.71
N VAL A 53 -1.76 1.90 -10.37
CA VAL A 53 -2.23 1.70 -8.99
C VAL A 53 -1.90 0.28 -8.52
N ARG A 54 -2.18 -0.71 -9.35
CA ARG A 54 -1.89 -2.11 -9.01
C ARG A 54 -0.40 -2.32 -8.74
N ILE A 55 0.46 -1.76 -9.59
CA ILE A 55 1.90 -1.91 -9.45
C ILE A 55 2.41 -1.23 -8.16
N HIS A 56 1.92 -0.04 -7.87
CA HIS A 56 2.32 0.67 -6.65
C HIS A 56 1.86 -0.08 -5.39
N CYS A 57 0.67 -0.65 -5.40
CA CYS A 57 0.19 -1.45 -4.27
C CYS A 57 1.04 -2.70 -4.08
N GLU A 58 1.40 -3.38 -5.16
CA GLU A 58 2.30 -4.54 -5.08
C GLU A 58 3.66 -4.15 -4.49
N GLY A 59 4.19 -2.99 -4.89
CA GLY A 59 5.45 -2.49 -4.37
C GLY A 59 5.38 -2.23 -2.87
N ALA A 60 4.29 -1.60 -2.41
CA ALA A 60 4.09 -1.33 -1.00
C ALA A 60 3.99 -2.62 -0.18
N ILE A 61 3.25 -3.60 -0.68
CA ILE A 61 3.10 -4.90 -0.04
C ILE A 61 4.46 -5.60 0.09
N ARG A 62 5.20 -5.66 -1.00
CA ARG A 62 6.50 -6.33 -1.05
C ARG A 62 7.48 -5.73 -0.05
N ILE A 63 7.59 -4.40 -0.03
CA ILE A 63 8.50 -3.69 0.85
C ILE A 63 8.12 -3.90 2.31
N THR A 64 6.82 -3.83 2.62
CA THR A 64 6.33 -4.02 3.98
C THR A 64 6.60 -5.43 4.48
N LYS A 65 6.29 -6.44 3.68
CA LYS A 65 6.53 -7.84 4.06
C LYS A 65 8.01 -8.13 4.26
N ARG A 66 8.86 -7.56 3.39
CA ARG A 66 10.30 -7.71 3.52
C ARG A 66 10.82 -7.08 4.80
N ALA A 67 10.35 -5.86 5.12
CA ALA A 67 10.76 -5.19 6.34
C ALA A 67 10.31 -5.93 7.60
N LEU A 68 9.10 -6.48 7.58
CA LEU A 68 8.59 -7.31 8.69
C LEU A 68 9.47 -8.55 8.89
N LYS A 69 9.85 -9.20 7.80
CA LYS A 69 10.71 -10.38 7.86
C LYS A 69 12.08 -10.06 8.43
N GLU A 70 12.67 -8.93 8.04
CA GLU A 70 13.98 -8.52 8.53
C GLU A 70 14.00 -8.19 10.01
N ARG A 71 12.82 -7.91 10.60
CA ARG A 71 12.69 -7.61 12.03
C ARG A 71 12.44 -8.83 12.91
N GLU A 72 12.21 -9.94 12.30
CA GLU A 72 12.11 -11.19 13.03
C GLU A 72 13.51 -11.66 13.46
#